data_122b7fef8b1dc2a70577d0a7417e8ffe
#
_entry.id   122b7fef8b1dc2a70577d0a7417e8ffe
#
_cell.length_a   1.000
_cell.length_b   1.000
_cell.length_c   1.000
_cell.angle_alpha   90.00
_cell.angle_beta   90.00
_cell.angle_gamma   90.00
#
_symmetry.space_group_name_H-M   'P 1'
#
loop_
_entity.id
_entity.type
_entity.pdbx_description
1 polymer ?
#
loop_
_entity_poly.entity_id
_entity_poly.type
_entity_poly.pdbx_seq_one_letter_code
_entity_poly.pdbx_strand_id
1 'polypeptide(L)'
;MIYDSYFLLISGIVVVALIFDFWNGMNDAANSVATIVSTKVLKPFHAVLWAAFWNFAAAFGFGVAVANTIGKGIINPEIVTEYLILAALMGAISWVVVATRLGIPISVSHSLIGGLLGAGFAKGGIAAILLSGKVQIVLLFIFLAPIIGAVSAFFFHAVVLNLVKNMPQSQMNYWFRKLQLVSAASYSLGHGTNDAQKTMGIIAVLLFSAGYLGNEFYIPVWVILVAHTAIALGTLAGGWKVINTMGMKITKLHPIHGFSAESSAAITLLGTATFGIPVSTTHVIAGSIMGVGTTNRLSAVRWGLVRRIVLTWLITIPISSVVAYLSYQLLMMIV
;
A
#
# COMPACT_ATOMS: atom_id res chain seq x y z
N MET A 1 -5.52 -18.98 -34.85
CA MET A 1 -5.90 -17.73 -34.18
C MET A 1 -4.66 -16.86 -34.12
N ILE A 2 -4.57 -15.87 -34.99
CA ILE A 2 -3.53 -14.85 -34.91
C ILE A 2 -3.99 -13.92 -33.79
N TYR A 3 -3.36 -14.03 -32.61
CA TYR A 3 -3.56 -13.02 -31.58
C TYR A 3 -3.14 -11.69 -32.16
N ASP A 4 -4.05 -10.73 -32.20
CA ASP A 4 -3.76 -9.38 -32.64
C ASP A 4 -2.57 -8.86 -31.81
N SER A 5 -1.60 -8.24 -32.48
CA SER A 5 -0.43 -7.65 -31.82
C SER A 5 -0.82 -6.69 -30.70
N TYR A 6 -1.95 -6.01 -30.87
CA TYR A 6 -2.52 -5.13 -29.85
C TYR A 6 -2.98 -5.89 -28.61
N PHE A 7 -3.64 -7.05 -28.76
CA PHE A 7 -4.01 -7.91 -27.63
C PHE A 7 -2.78 -8.37 -26.85
N LEU A 8 -1.70 -8.72 -27.52
CA LEU A 8 -0.44 -9.11 -26.87
C LEU A 8 0.17 -7.96 -26.08
N LEU A 9 0.13 -6.74 -26.64
CA LEU A 9 0.61 -5.53 -25.96
C LEU A 9 -0.20 -5.29 -24.66
N ILE A 10 -1.53 -5.26 -24.73
CA ILE A 10 -2.37 -5.04 -23.57
C ILE A 10 -2.17 -6.13 -22.50
N SER A 11 -2.11 -7.39 -22.94
CA SER A 11 -1.83 -8.52 -22.03
C SER A 11 -0.47 -8.40 -21.35
N GLY A 12 0.55 -7.95 -22.10
CA GLY A 12 1.89 -7.68 -21.57
C GLY A 12 1.87 -6.59 -20.49
N ILE A 13 1.12 -5.49 -20.72
CA ILE A 13 1.00 -4.40 -19.73
C ILE A 13 0.22 -4.86 -18.48
N VAL A 14 -0.79 -5.72 -18.63
CA VAL A 14 -1.47 -6.35 -17.48
C VAL A 14 -0.48 -7.16 -16.64
N VAL A 15 0.40 -7.94 -17.28
CA VAL A 15 1.45 -8.69 -16.56
C VAL A 15 2.40 -7.72 -15.84
N VAL A 16 2.79 -6.59 -16.45
CA VAL A 16 3.63 -5.57 -15.78
C VAL A 16 2.88 -4.97 -14.58
N ALA A 17 1.58 -4.74 -14.68
CA ALA A 17 0.77 -4.27 -13.55
C ALA A 17 0.73 -5.31 -12.39
N LEU A 18 0.66 -6.59 -12.70
CA LEU A 18 0.73 -7.66 -11.69
C LEU A 18 2.13 -7.80 -11.09
N ILE A 19 3.19 -7.57 -11.87
CA ILE A 19 4.57 -7.45 -11.36
C ILE A 19 4.70 -6.27 -10.40
N PHE A 20 4.08 -5.12 -10.72
CA PHE A 20 4.02 -3.99 -9.79
C PHE A 20 3.34 -4.40 -8.48
N ASP A 21 2.20 -5.09 -8.54
CA ASP A 21 1.46 -5.51 -7.35
C ASP A 21 2.20 -6.57 -6.52
N PHE A 22 2.95 -7.46 -7.18
CA PHE A 22 3.88 -8.37 -6.49
C PHE A 22 4.95 -7.61 -5.71
N TRP A 23 5.60 -6.61 -6.31
CA TRP A 23 6.59 -5.76 -5.62
C TRP A 23 5.96 -4.89 -4.54
N ASN A 24 4.70 -4.47 -4.73
CA ASN A 24 3.88 -3.83 -3.70
C ASN A 24 3.75 -4.75 -2.49
N GLY A 25 3.22 -5.95 -2.68
CA GLY A 25 3.09 -6.94 -1.61
C GLY A 25 4.41 -7.29 -0.94
N MET A 26 5.53 -7.34 -1.69
CA MET A 26 6.86 -7.62 -1.17
C MET A 26 7.41 -6.47 -0.30
N ASN A 27 7.27 -5.20 -0.71
CA ASN A 27 7.67 -4.06 0.11
C ASN A 27 6.78 -3.96 1.35
N ASP A 28 5.47 -4.05 1.14
CA ASP A 28 4.46 -3.80 2.15
C ASP A 28 4.14 -5.03 3.01
N ALA A 29 4.81 -6.19 2.76
CA ALA A 29 4.85 -7.29 3.72
C ALA A 29 5.27 -6.78 5.11
N ALA A 30 6.19 -5.80 5.16
CA ALA A 30 6.63 -5.17 6.40
C ALA A 30 5.47 -4.54 7.19
N ASN A 31 4.50 -3.94 6.51
CA ASN A 31 3.36 -3.29 7.13
C ASN A 31 2.48 -4.31 7.86
N SER A 32 2.31 -5.50 7.28
CA SER A 32 1.46 -6.56 7.80
C SER A 32 2.16 -7.43 8.85
N VAL A 33 3.50 -7.59 8.80
CA VAL A 33 4.17 -8.58 9.65
C VAL A 33 5.23 -8.02 10.61
N ALA A 34 5.65 -6.77 10.45
CA ALA A 34 6.74 -6.21 11.25
C ALA A 34 6.43 -6.22 12.75
N THR A 35 5.22 -5.89 13.12
CA THR A 35 4.72 -5.88 14.50
C THR A 35 4.70 -7.29 15.11
N ILE A 36 4.06 -8.25 14.43
CA ILE A 36 3.87 -9.62 14.92
C ILE A 36 5.19 -10.42 14.99
N VAL A 37 6.14 -10.11 14.10
CA VAL A 37 7.49 -10.67 14.12
C VAL A 37 8.33 -10.06 15.24
N SER A 38 8.27 -8.73 15.43
CA SER A 38 9.05 -8.03 16.47
C SER A 38 8.59 -8.39 17.87
N THR A 39 7.30 -8.65 18.07
CA THR A 39 6.73 -9.14 19.33
C THR A 39 6.93 -10.64 19.56
N LYS A 40 7.48 -11.35 18.57
CA LYS A 40 7.72 -12.80 18.60
C LYS A 40 6.43 -13.63 18.81
N VAL A 41 5.30 -13.14 18.32
CA VAL A 41 4.02 -13.89 18.35
C VAL A 41 4.05 -14.99 17.29
N LEU A 42 4.51 -14.67 16.08
CA LEU A 42 4.78 -15.65 15.03
C LEU A 42 6.25 -15.63 14.61
N LYS A 43 6.75 -16.78 14.14
CA LYS A 43 8.03 -16.86 13.44
C LYS A 43 7.90 -16.17 12.08
N PRO A 44 8.99 -15.59 11.51
CA PRO A 44 8.93 -14.80 10.29
C PRO A 44 8.17 -15.44 9.14
N PHE A 45 8.47 -16.71 8.82
CA PHE A 45 7.80 -17.45 7.75
C PHE A 45 6.28 -17.61 7.99
N HIS A 46 5.88 -17.94 9.21
CA HIS A 46 4.44 -18.09 9.55
C HIS A 46 3.72 -16.73 9.53
N ALA A 47 4.43 -15.64 9.84
CA ALA A 47 3.87 -14.31 9.79
C ALA A 47 3.54 -13.87 8.35
N VAL A 48 4.46 -14.10 7.39
CA VAL A 48 4.20 -13.77 5.97
C VAL A 48 3.13 -14.68 5.37
N LEU A 49 3.09 -15.95 5.75
CA LEU A 49 2.02 -16.88 5.32
C LEU A 49 0.65 -16.43 5.84
N TRP A 50 0.58 -16.03 7.12
CA TRP A 50 -0.63 -15.50 7.75
C TRP A 50 -1.10 -14.23 7.05
N ALA A 51 -0.21 -13.27 6.83
CA ALA A 51 -0.53 -12.02 6.15
C ALA A 51 -0.94 -12.22 4.68
N ALA A 52 -0.23 -13.08 3.94
CA ALA A 52 -0.54 -13.39 2.54
C ALA A 52 -1.93 -14.02 2.39
N PHE A 53 -2.28 -14.95 3.29
CA PHE A 53 -3.63 -15.55 3.31
C PHE A 53 -4.72 -14.48 3.46
N TRP A 54 -4.58 -13.56 4.44
CA TRP A 54 -5.59 -12.53 4.68
C TRP A 54 -5.57 -11.43 3.62
N ASN A 55 -4.43 -11.11 3.01
CA ASN A 55 -4.36 -10.23 1.84
C ASN A 55 -5.15 -10.79 0.65
N PHE A 56 -5.04 -12.12 0.42
CA PHE A 56 -5.83 -12.79 -0.62
C PHE A 56 -7.32 -12.86 -0.25
N ALA A 57 -7.64 -13.18 1.00
CA ALA A 57 -9.02 -13.28 1.48
C ALA A 57 -9.80 -11.96 1.34
N ALA A 58 -9.11 -10.82 1.28
CA ALA A 58 -9.71 -9.52 1.03
C ALA A 58 -10.44 -9.42 -0.33
N ALA A 59 -10.11 -10.29 -1.31
CA ALA A 59 -10.81 -10.38 -2.60
C ALA A 59 -12.32 -10.61 -2.48
N PHE A 60 -12.78 -11.21 -1.38
CA PHE A 60 -14.13 -11.75 -1.26
C PHE A 60 -15.10 -10.86 -0.47
N GLY A 61 -14.69 -9.69 0.04
CA GLY A 61 -15.53 -9.00 1.03
C GLY A 61 -15.70 -7.48 0.96
N PHE A 62 -14.85 -6.73 0.22
CA PHE A 62 -14.74 -5.28 0.49
C PHE A 62 -15.01 -4.34 -0.71
N GLY A 63 -15.58 -4.84 -1.79
CA GLY A 63 -15.93 -4.03 -2.97
C GLY A 63 -14.71 -3.46 -3.72
N VAL A 64 -14.93 -2.47 -4.58
CA VAL A 64 -13.94 -1.92 -5.52
C VAL A 64 -13.91 -0.37 -5.54
N ALA A 65 -14.28 0.28 -4.43
CA ALA A 65 -14.42 1.74 -4.38
C ALA A 65 -13.08 2.47 -4.61
N VAL A 66 -11.98 1.97 -4.03
CA VAL A 66 -10.63 2.54 -4.24
C VAL A 66 -10.18 2.34 -5.69
N ALA A 67 -10.48 1.18 -6.31
CA ALA A 67 -10.14 0.92 -7.71
C ALA A 67 -10.83 1.90 -8.65
N ASN A 68 -12.10 2.22 -8.41
CA ASN A 68 -12.84 3.24 -9.15
C ASN A 68 -12.22 4.65 -9.00
N THR A 69 -11.72 4.97 -7.82
CA THR A 69 -11.05 6.26 -7.57
C THR A 69 -9.73 6.37 -8.34
N ILE A 70 -8.91 5.31 -8.34
CA ILE A 70 -7.64 5.28 -9.07
C ILE A 70 -7.89 5.31 -10.58
N GLY A 71 -8.82 4.50 -11.08
CA GLY A 71 -9.08 4.39 -12.53
C GLY A 71 -9.67 5.66 -13.17
N LYS A 72 -10.39 6.48 -12.41
CA LYS A 72 -11.11 7.66 -12.95
C LYS A 72 -10.67 9.00 -12.35
N GLY A 73 -9.69 9.04 -11.45
CA GLY A 73 -9.52 10.21 -10.58
C GLY A 73 -8.18 10.92 -10.59
N ILE A 74 -7.15 10.41 -11.24
CA ILE A 74 -5.78 10.97 -11.15
C ILE A 74 -5.36 11.65 -12.44
N ILE A 75 -5.63 11.03 -13.58
CA ILE A 75 -5.32 11.55 -14.90
C ILE A 75 -6.62 11.68 -15.69
N ASN A 76 -6.69 12.66 -16.61
CA ASN A 76 -7.80 12.78 -17.53
C ASN A 76 -7.95 11.46 -18.34
N PRO A 77 -9.09 10.75 -18.24
CA PRO A 77 -9.31 9.48 -18.95
C PRO A 77 -9.13 9.57 -20.47
N GLU A 78 -9.40 10.73 -21.07
CA GLU A 78 -9.30 10.94 -22.51
C GLU A 78 -7.87 10.82 -23.05
N ILE A 79 -6.88 11.07 -22.20
CA ILE A 79 -5.46 11.00 -22.59
C ILE A 79 -4.79 9.69 -22.19
N VAL A 80 -5.50 8.81 -21.47
CA VAL A 80 -4.95 7.53 -21.03
C VAL A 80 -4.73 6.63 -22.25
N THR A 81 -3.48 6.16 -22.41
CA THR A 81 -3.11 5.16 -23.42
C THR A 81 -2.30 4.04 -22.76
N GLU A 82 -2.17 2.93 -23.46
CA GLU A 82 -1.36 1.79 -23.05
C GLU A 82 0.08 2.18 -22.71
N TYR A 83 0.71 3.03 -23.52
CA TYR A 83 2.09 3.48 -23.30
C TYR A 83 2.21 4.42 -22.08
N LEU A 84 1.17 5.23 -21.79
CA LEU A 84 1.14 6.05 -20.59
C LEU A 84 1.08 5.16 -19.33
N ILE A 85 0.23 4.14 -19.34
CA ILE A 85 0.13 3.18 -18.23
C ILE A 85 1.43 2.39 -18.07
N LEU A 86 2.02 1.92 -19.17
CA LEU A 86 3.30 1.21 -19.14
C LEU A 86 4.41 2.07 -18.53
N ALA A 87 4.55 3.32 -18.99
CA ALA A 87 5.55 4.25 -18.44
C ALA A 87 5.33 4.55 -16.95
N ALA A 88 4.07 4.74 -16.54
CA ALA A 88 3.72 4.94 -15.13
C ALA A 88 4.13 3.74 -14.26
N LEU A 89 3.85 2.53 -14.71
CA LEU A 89 4.24 1.29 -14.03
C LEU A 89 5.76 1.13 -13.97
N MET A 90 6.49 1.44 -15.06
CA MET A 90 7.95 1.41 -15.07
C MET A 90 8.55 2.36 -14.02
N GLY A 91 8.03 3.59 -13.93
CA GLY A 91 8.44 4.55 -12.91
C GLY A 91 8.17 4.06 -11.48
N ALA A 92 6.99 3.50 -11.24
CA ALA A 92 6.60 2.97 -9.94
C ALA A 92 7.44 1.75 -9.54
N ILE A 93 7.55 0.74 -10.42
CA ILE A 93 8.31 -0.49 -10.16
C ILE A 93 9.77 -0.18 -9.88
N SER A 94 10.40 0.67 -10.69
CA SER A 94 11.82 1.01 -10.54
C SER A 94 12.12 1.52 -9.13
N TRP A 95 11.33 2.46 -8.61
CA TRP A 95 11.54 3.00 -7.28
C TRP A 95 11.20 2.00 -6.17
N VAL A 96 10.10 1.24 -6.30
CA VAL A 96 9.71 0.20 -5.34
C VAL A 96 10.79 -0.88 -5.21
N VAL A 97 11.35 -1.34 -6.32
CA VAL A 97 12.43 -2.35 -6.34
C VAL A 97 13.67 -1.83 -5.63
N VAL A 98 14.11 -0.61 -5.94
CA VAL A 98 15.27 0.01 -5.29
C VAL A 98 15.05 0.14 -3.79
N ALA A 99 13.92 0.71 -3.37
CA ALA A 99 13.58 0.91 -1.97
C ALA A 99 13.50 -0.42 -1.20
N THR A 100 12.86 -1.44 -1.78
CA THR A 100 12.76 -2.78 -1.17
C THR A 100 14.13 -3.41 -0.96
N ARG A 101 15.01 -3.34 -1.96
CA ARG A 101 16.38 -3.87 -1.88
C ARG A 101 17.25 -3.13 -0.85
N LEU A 102 17.02 -1.84 -0.67
CA LEU A 102 17.71 -1.01 0.32
C LEU A 102 17.10 -1.14 1.72
N GLY A 103 15.93 -1.77 1.86
CA GLY A 103 15.21 -1.90 3.13
C GLY A 103 14.57 -0.60 3.61
N ILE A 104 14.16 0.24 2.68
CA ILE A 104 13.55 1.53 2.93
C ILE A 104 12.01 1.37 2.84
N PRO A 105 11.27 1.64 3.93
CA PRO A 105 9.81 1.61 3.90
C PRO A 105 9.28 2.84 3.18
N ILE A 106 8.80 2.65 1.97
CA ILE A 106 8.17 3.69 1.16
C ILE A 106 6.65 3.49 1.11
N SER A 107 5.95 4.47 0.55
CA SER A 107 4.57 4.29 0.12
C SER A 107 4.53 3.83 -1.33
N VAL A 108 4.20 2.57 -1.56
CA VAL A 108 4.06 2.03 -2.93
C VAL A 108 2.92 2.72 -3.66
N SER A 109 1.87 3.12 -2.95
CA SER A 109 0.78 3.96 -3.50
C SER A 109 1.29 5.29 -4.07
N HIS A 110 2.21 5.95 -3.35
CA HIS A 110 2.80 7.21 -3.83
C HIS A 110 3.73 6.98 -5.03
N SER A 111 4.41 5.82 -5.10
CA SER A 111 5.18 5.46 -6.29
C SER A 111 4.29 5.33 -7.52
N LEU A 112 3.13 4.69 -7.40
CA LEU A 112 2.16 4.57 -8.49
C LEU A 112 1.59 5.93 -8.91
N ILE A 113 1.19 6.74 -7.94
CA ILE A 113 0.68 8.09 -8.19
C ILE A 113 1.74 8.94 -8.86
N GLY A 114 2.98 8.91 -8.36
CA GLY A 114 4.11 9.58 -8.99
C GLY A 114 4.32 9.11 -10.44
N GLY A 115 4.28 7.80 -10.68
CA GLY A 115 4.35 7.23 -12.02
C GLY A 115 3.28 7.78 -12.95
N LEU A 116 2.02 7.79 -12.51
CA LEU A 116 0.89 8.34 -13.27
C LEU A 116 1.06 9.83 -13.55
N LEU A 117 1.44 10.62 -12.55
CA LEU A 117 1.67 12.06 -12.72
C LEU A 117 2.82 12.34 -13.70
N GLY A 118 3.93 11.60 -13.61
CA GLY A 118 5.08 11.77 -14.49
C GLY A 118 4.78 11.41 -15.95
N ALA A 119 4.15 10.26 -16.19
CA ALA A 119 3.75 9.82 -17.53
C ALA A 119 2.66 10.72 -18.11
N GLY A 120 1.66 11.14 -17.30
CA GLY A 120 0.62 12.08 -17.71
C GLY A 120 1.20 13.42 -18.10
N PHE A 121 2.11 13.98 -17.29
CA PHE A 121 2.79 15.23 -17.59
C PHE A 121 3.63 15.13 -18.87
N ALA A 122 4.33 14.00 -19.11
CA ALA A 122 5.09 13.77 -20.33
C ALA A 122 4.21 13.78 -21.59
N LYS A 123 2.96 13.29 -21.49
CA LYS A 123 2.03 13.20 -22.61
C LYS A 123 1.28 14.49 -22.88
N GLY A 124 0.75 15.14 -21.86
CA GLY A 124 -0.17 16.29 -22.03
C GLY A 124 0.12 17.49 -21.13
N GLY A 125 1.33 17.55 -20.55
CA GLY A 125 1.70 18.66 -19.65
C GLY A 125 0.81 18.71 -18.40
N ILE A 126 0.71 19.91 -17.82
CA ILE A 126 -0.08 20.12 -16.58
C ILE A 126 -1.59 19.87 -16.79
N ALA A 127 -2.10 20.08 -18.01
CA ALA A 127 -3.51 19.87 -18.36
C ALA A 127 -3.93 18.39 -18.29
N ALA A 128 -2.97 17.48 -18.40
CA ALA A 128 -3.19 16.05 -18.26
C ALA A 128 -3.55 15.63 -16.83
N ILE A 129 -3.13 16.41 -15.85
CA ILE A 129 -3.27 16.10 -14.44
C ILE A 129 -4.59 16.69 -13.93
N LEU A 130 -5.47 15.82 -13.45
CA LEU A 130 -6.69 16.28 -12.80
C LEU A 130 -6.33 16.85 -11.42
N LEU A 131 -5.99 18.13 -11.35
CA LEU A 131 -5.82 18.86 -10.08
C LEU A 131 -7.16 18.98 -9.32
N SER A 132 -8.10 18.08 -9.57
CA SER A 132 -9.38 17.96 -8.90
C SER A 132 -9.24 17.45 -7.47
N GLY A 133 -10.31 17.56 -6.68
CA GLY A 133 -10.33 17.19 -5.26
C GLY A 133 -9.73 15.83 -4.91
N LYS A 134 -9.73 14.84 -5.83
CA LYS A 134 -9.15 13.52 -5.57
C LYS A 134 -7.63 13.52 -5.45
N VAL A 135 -6.92 14.21 -6.35
CA VAL A 135 -5.46 14.35 -6.25
C VAL A 135 -5.10 15.19 -5.03
N GLN A 136 -5.85 16.25 -4.74
CA GLN A 136 -5.64 17.06 -3.53
C GLN A 136 -5.83 16.24 -2.25
N ILE A 137 -6.87 15.38 -2.18
CA ILE A 137 -7.08 14.45 -1.07
C ILE A 137 -5.90 13.51 -0.92
N VAL A 138 -5.40 12.90 -2.00
CA VAL A 138 -4.23 12.02 -1.95
C VAL A 138 -3.01 12.74 -1.40
N LEU A 139 -2.71 13.95 -1.89
CA LEU A 139 -1.58 14.75 -1.39
C LEU A 139 -1.77 15.13 0.08
N LEU A 140 -2.98 15.47 0.51
CA LEU A 140 -3.30 15.77 1.89
C LEU A 140 -3.07 14.54 2.79
N PHE A 141 -3.46 13.35 2.33
CA PHE A 141 -3.30 12.11 3.09
C PHE A 141 -1.84 11.64 3.21
N ILE A 142 -0.87 12.23 2.47
CA ILE A 142 0.57 12.02 2.74
C ILE A 142 0.89 12.40 4.20
N PHE A 143 0.31 13.51 4.66
CA PHE A 143 0.51 14.02 6.02
C PHE A 143 -0.54 13.51 7.00
N LEU A 144 -1.80 13.45 6.59
CA LEU A 144 -2.90 13.05 7.47
C LEU A 144 -2.86 11.57 7.84
N ALA A 145 -2.50 10.67 6.92
CA ALA A 145 -2.52 9.24 7.20
C ALA A 145 -1.62 8.84 8.38
N PRO A 146 -0.34 9.24 8.46
CA PRO A 146 0.49 8.92 9.62
C PRO A 146 0.03 9.62 10.90
N ILE A 147 -0.55 10.84 10.81
CA ILE A 147 -1.11 11.55 11.97
C ILE A 147 -2.34 10.83 12.50
N ILE A 148 -3.29 10.46 11.62
CA ILE A 148 -4.48 9.70 12.00
C ILE A 148 -4.05 8.36 12.61
N GLY A 149 -3.12 7.64 11.98
CA GLY A 149 -2.57 6.41 12.53
C GLY A 149 -1.98 6.59 13.93
N ALA A 150 -1.17 7.64 14.14
CA ALA A 150 -0.55 7.91 15.43
C ALA A 150 -1.56 8.28 16.52
N VAL A 151 -2.45 9.22 16.22
CA VAL A 151 -3.44 9.71 17.17
C VAL A 151 -4.44 8.61 17.55
N SER A 152 -5.00 7.92 16.55
CA SER A 152 -5.95 6.84 16.79
C SER A 152 -5.32 5.68 17.58
N ALA A 153 -4.08 5.29 17.25
CA ALA A 153 -3.37 4.23 17.97
C ALA A 153 -2.98 4.64 19.40
N PHE A 154 -2.60 5.90 19.61
CA PHE A 154 -2.34 6.43 20.95
C PHE A 154 -3.57 6.30 21.86
N PHE A 155 -4.72 6.81 21.41
CA PHE A 155 -5.95 6.73 22.21
C PHE A 155 -6.46 5.30 22.34
N PHE A 156 -6.44 4.50 21.27
CA PHE A 156 -6.82 3.10 21.32
C PHE A 156 -5.99 2.33 22.34
N HIS A 157 -4.67 2.52 22.32
CA HIS A 157 -3.78 1.87 23.29
C HIS A 157 -4.00 2.34 24.71
N ALA A 158 -4.23 3.64 24.93
CA ALA A 158 -4.56 4.17 26.25
C ALA A 158 -5.85 3.55 26.82
N VAL A 159 -6.87 3.37 25.99
CA VAL A 159 -8.10 2.66 26.38
C VAL A 159 -7.78 1.20 26.73
N VAL A 160 -7.03 0.49 25.88
CA VAL A 160 -6.65 -0.90 26.15
C VAL A 160 -5.88 -1.02 27.47
N LEU A 161 -4.91 -0.15 27.72
CA LEU A 161 -4.15 -0.15 29.00
C LEU A 161 -5.07 0.05 30.20
N ASN A 162 -6.05 0.95 30.09
CA ASN A 162 -7.00 1.18 31.19
C ASN A 162 -7.90 -0.04 31.45
N LEU A 163 -8.32 -0.74 30.39
CA LEU A 163 -9.12 -1.97 30.51
C LEU A 163 -8.37 -3.11 31.20
N VAL A 164 -7.06 -3.20 30.98
CA VAL A 164 -6.25 -4.31 31.51
C VAL A 164 -5.36 -3.93 32.70
N LYS A 165 -5.53 -2.74 33.28
CA LYS A 165 -4.67 -2.20 34.36
C LYS A 165 -4.53 -3.11 35.58
N ASN A 166 -5.57 -3.92 35.85
CA ASN A 166 -5.61 -4.86 36.98
C ASN A 166 -5.22 -6.29 36.59
N MET A 167 -4.89 -6.52 35.30
CA MET A 167 -4.54 -7.86 34.81
C MET A 167 -3.08 -8.19 35.11
N PRO A 168 -2.76 -9.37 35.68
CA PRO A 168 -1.38 -9.81 35.83
C PRO A 168 -0.62 -9.85 34.50
N GLN A 169 0.66 -9.45 34.51
CA GLN A 169 1.50 -9.38 33.32
C GLN A 169 1.54 -10.70 32.51
N SER A 170 1.52 -11.84 33.18
CA SER A 170 1.51 -13.16 32.54
C SER A 170 0.25 -13.41 31.75
N GLN A 171 -0.93 -13.07 32.31
CA GLN A 171 -2.22 -13.19 31.66
C GLN A 171 -2.34 -12.20 30.50
N MET A 172 -1.89 -10.95 30.70
CA MET A 172 -1.85 -9.94 29.64
C MET A 172 -1.02 -10.43 28.44
N ASN A 173 0.20 -10.94 28.66
CA ASN A 173 1.02 -11.48 27.60
C ASN A 173 0.36 -12.68 26.89
N TYR A 174 -0.28 -13.57 27.63
CA TYR A 174 -0.98 -14.74 27.06
C TYR A 174 -2.11 -14.31 26.12
N TRP A 175 -2.97 -13.41 26.57
CA TRP A 175 -4.13 -12.97 25.79
C TRP A 175 -3.74 -12.10 24.61
N PHE A 176 -2.82 -11.14 24.78
CA PHE A 176 -2.43 -10.25 23.69
C PHE A 176 -1.62 -10.94 22.61
N ARG A 177 -0.94 -12.05 22.89
CA ARG A 177 -0.37 -12.90 21.83
C ARG A 177 -1.43 -13.53 20.94
N LYS A 178 -2.60 -13.89 21.47
CA LYS A 178 -3.73 -14.42 20.69
C LYS A 178 -4.48 -13.30 19.96
N LEU A 179 -4.78 -12.23 20.66
CA LEU A 179 -5.46 -11.07 20.08
C LEU A 179 -4.64 -10.43 18.94
N GLN A 180 -3.31 -10.46 19.03
CA GLN A 180 -2.46 -9.96 17.97
C GLN A 180 -2.54 -10.81 16.69
N LEU A 181 -2.86 -12.09 16.74
CA LEU A 181 -3.17 -12.88 15.55
C LEU A 181 -4.40 -12.32 14.82
N VAL A 182 -5.42 -11.94 15.59
CA VAL A 182 -6.66 -11.37 15.05
C VAL A 182 -6.42 -9.97 14.47
N SER A 183 -5.70 -9.10 15.20
CA SER A 183 -5.41 -7.75 14.72
C SER A 183 -4.51 -7.77 13.46
N ALA A 184 -3.52 -8.66 13.41
CA ALA A 184 -2.68 -8.83 12.23
C ALA A 184 -3.48 -9.35 11.03
N ALA A 185 -4.45 -10.25 11.23
CA ALA A 185 -5.38 -10.69 10.20
C ALA A 185 -6.25 -9.52 9.70
N SER A 186 -6.85 -8.75 10.62
CA SER A 186 -7.68 -7.59 10.28
C SER A 186 -6.88 -6.51 9.55
N TYR A 187 -5.64 -6.26 9.97
CA TYR A 187 -4.75 -5.34 9.28
C TYR A 187 -4.43 -5.82 7.86
N SER A 188 -4.09 -7.11 7.68
CA SER A 188 -3.79 -7.68 6.37
C SER A 188 -5.01 -7.67 5.45
N LEU A 189 -6.23 -7.90 5.96
CA LEU A 189 -7.47 -7.68 5.21
C LEU A 189 -7.59 -6.23 4.75
N GLY A 190 -7.40 -5.26 5.64
CA GLY A 190 -7.45 -3.84 5.31
C GLY A 190 -6.36 -3.42 4.31
N HIS A 191 -5.16 -4.00 4.42
CA HIS A 191 -4.06 -3.80 3.49
C HIS A 191 -4.40 -4.34 2.08
N GLY A 192 -4.79 -5.61 1.96
CA GLY A 192 -5.18 -6.22 0.70
C GLY A 192 -6.32 -5.45 0.03
N THR A 193 -7.35 -5.06 0.82
CA THR A 193 -8.48 -4.26 0.35
C THR A 193 -8.05 -2.92 -0.25
N ASN A 194 -7.09 -2.22 0.34
CA ASN A 194 -6.63 -0.93 -0.16
C ASN A 194 -5.67 -1.07 -1.34
N ASP A 195 -4.67 -1.93 -1.21
CA ASP A 195 -3.53 -1.90 -2.11
C ASP A 195 -3.74 -2.69 -3.40
N ALA A 196 -4.36 -3.87 -3.36
CA ALA A 196 -4.73 -4.59 -4.57
C ALA A 196 -5.71 -3.79 -5.44
N GLN A 197 -6.62 -3.01 -4.83
CA GLN A 197 -7.56 -2.18 -5.58
C GLN A 197 -6.87 -1.09 -6.42
N LYS A 198 -5.68 -0.64 -6.07
CA LYS A 198 -4.93 0.34 -6.89
C LYS A 198 -4.48 -0.28 -8.20
N THR A 199 -3.95 -1.50 -8.14
CA THR A 199 -3.60 -2.28 -9.35
C THR A 199 -4.83 -2.65 -10.17
N MET A 200 -5.94 -3.04 -9.52
CA MET A 200 -7.20 -3.28 -10.21
C MET A 200 -7.67 -2.04 -10.99
N GLY A 201 -7.58 -0.85 -10.39
CA GLY A 201 -7.94 0.41 -11.05
C GLY A 201 -7.10 0.68 -12.29
N ILE A 202 -5.78 0.43 -12.22
CA ILE A 202 -4.87 0.56 -13.37
C ILE A 202 -5.20 -0.44 -14.47
N ILE A 203 -5.41 -1.71 -14.14
CA ILE A 203 -5.77 -2.74 -15.13
C ILE A 203 -7.13 -2.41 -15.76
N ALA A 204 -8.10 -1.99 -14.96
CA ALA A 204 -9.42 -1.67 -15.49
C ALA A 204 -9.42 -0.44 -16.41
N VAL A 205 -8.65 0.61 -16.09
CA VAL A 205 -8.55 1.77 -16.97
C VAL A 205 -7.80 1.42 -18.26
N LEU A 206 -6.79 0.57 -18.20
CA LEU A 206 -6.11 0.04 -19.38
C LEU A 206 -7.09 -0.74 -20.29
N LEU A 207 -7.83 -1.67 -19.71
CA LEU A 207 -8.82 -2.48 -20.46
C LEU A 207 -9.94 -1.62 -21.04
N PHE A 208 -10.37 -0.60 -20.30
CA PHE A 208 -11.40 0.33 -20.74
C PHE A 208 -10.91 1.20 -21.92
N SER A 209 -9.72 1.79 -21.81
CA SER A 209 -9.11 2.60 -22.88
C SER A 209 -8.80 1.78 -24.12
N ALA A 210 -8.51 0.49 -23.97
CA ALA A 210 -8.30 -0.45 -25.07
C ALA A 210 -9.61 -1.02 -25.67
N GLY A 211 -10.79 -0.63 -25.15
CA GLY A 211 -12.10 -1.07 -25.66
C GLY A 211 -12.57 -2.45 -25.20
N TYR A 212 -11.83 -3.14 -24.34
CA TYR A 212 -12.17 -4.50 -23.86
C TYR A 212 -13.32 -4.53 -22.84
N LEU A 213 -13.69 -3.40 -22.24
CA LEU A 213 -14.82 -3.31 -21.29
C LEU A 213 -16.11 -2.75 -21.91
N GLY A 214 -16.09 -2.42 -23.21
CA GLY A 214 -17.24 -1.78 -23.87
C GLY A 214 -17.44 -0.34 -23.39
N ASN A 215 -18.71 0.08 -23.25
CA ASN A 215 -19.05 1.47 -22.93
C ASN A 215 -19.12 1.78 -21.43
N GLU A 216 -18.99 0.77 -20.57
CA GLU A 216 -19.09 0.94 -19.12
C GLU A 216 -17.80 0.55 -18.44
N PHE A 217 -17.34 1.43 -17.53
CA PHE A 217 -16.19 1.16 -16.72
C PHE A 217 -16.60 0.33 -15.50
N TYR A 218 -16.08 -0.88 -15.40
CA TYR A 218 -16.21 -1.77 -14.24
C TYR A 218 -14.91 -2.54 -13.97
N ILE A 219 -14.82 -3.17 -12.81
CA ILE A 219 -13.70 -4.02 -12.45
C ILE A 219 -14.10 -5.49 -12.67
N PRO A 220 -13.52 -6.18 -13.66
CA PRO A 220 -13.82 -7.60 -13.88
C PRO A 220 -13.40 -8.47 -12.69
N VAL A 221 -14.17 -9.52 -12.39
CA VAL A 221 -13.89 -10.43 -11.27
C VAL A 221 -12.51 -11.08 -11.38
N TRP A 222 -12.08 -11.45 -12.59
CA TRP A 222 -10.75 -12.01 -12.79
C TRP A 222 -9.63 -11.03 -12.42
N VAL A 223 -9.82 -9.72 -12.64
CA VAL A 223 -8.87 -8.67 -12.24
C VAL A 223 -8.75 -8.62 -10.71
N ILE A 224 -9.87 -8.73 -10.00
CA ILE A 224 -9.89 -8.79 -8.54
C ILE A 224 -9.04 -9.97 -8.05
N LEU A 225 -9.27 -11.15 -8.60
CA LEU A 225 -8.59 -12.38 -8.17
C LEU A 225 -7.08 -12.35 -8.47
N VAL A 226 -6.68 -11.93 -9.69
CA VAL A 226 -5.25 -11.92 -10.04
C VAL A 226 -4.48 -10.83 -9.29
N ALA A 227 -5.07 -9.66 -9.02
CA ALA A 227 -4.43 -8.62 -8.22
C ALA A 227 -4.22 -9.08 -6.77
N HIS A 228 -5.25 -9.61 -6.11
CA HIS A 228 -5.08 -10.16 -4.76
C HIS A 228 -4.11 -11.35 -4.71
N THR A 229 -4.03 -12.16 -5.77
CA THR A 229 -3.03 -13.22 -5.88
C THR A 229 -1.62 -12.63 -5.97
N ALA A 230 -1.42 -11.62 -6.81
CA ALA A 230 -0.11 -10.98 -7.00
C ALA A 230 0.41 -10.35 -5.71
N ILE A 231 -0.43 -9.56 -5.01
CA ILE A 231 -0.02 -8.93 -3.75
C ILE A 231 0.22 -9.97 -2.64
N ALA A 232 -0.58 -11.05 -2.59
CA ALA A 232 -0.38 -12.13 -1.62
C ALA A 232 0.93 -12.89 -1.87
N LEU A 233 1.27 -13.20 -3.11
CA LEU A 233 2.54 -13.82 -3.49
C LEU A 233 3.72 -12.89 -3.16
N GLY A 234 3.60 -11.60 -3.41
CA GLY A 234 4.59 -10.60 -3.00
C GLY A 234 4.78 -10.57 -1.48
N THR A 235 3.69 -10.56 -0.72
CA THR A 235 3.72 -10.62 0.75
C THR A 235 4.41 -11.89 1.24
N LEU A 236 4.14 -13.03 0.61
CA LEU A 236 4.76 -14.31 0.95
C LEU A 236 6.26 -14.32 0.68
N ALA A 237 6.72 -13.69 -0.41
CA ALA A 237 8.15 -13.52 -0.70
C ALA A 237 8.85 -12.67 0.37
N GLY A 238 8.17 -11.68 0.91
CA GLY A 238 8.59 -10.85 2.04
C GLY A 238 9.74 -9.91 1.75
N GLY A 239 9.60 -8.65 2.13
CA GLY A 239 10.66 -7.65 2.08
C GLY A 239 11.47 -7.63 3.39
N TRP A 240 12.28 -8.66 3.67
CA TRP A 240 12.92 -8.89 4.98
C TRP A 240 13.72 -7.70 5.49
N LYS A 241 14.38 -6.93 4.62
CA LYS A 241 15.12 -5.72 5.03
C LYS A 241 14.15 -4.62 5.50
N VAL A 242 13.02 -4.48 4.82
CA VAL A 242 11.97 -3.49 5.20
C VAL A 242 11.27 -3.93 6.48
N ILE A 243 10.96 -5.24 6.62
CA ILE A 243 10.38 -5.83 7.84
C ILE A 243 11.26 -5.52 9.05
N ASN A 244 12.58 -5.70 8.93
CA ASN A 244 13.51 -5.38 10.01
C ASN A 244 13.52 -3.88 10.35
N THR A 245 13.44 -3.01 9.34
CA THR A 245 13.43 -1.56 9.56
C THR A 245 12.16 -1.12 10.32
N MET A 246 10.99 -1.60 9.91
CA MET A 246 9.71 -1.23 10.49
C MET A 246 9.49 -1.85 11.88
N GLY A 247 9.78 -3.14 12.03
CA GLY A 247 9.44 -3.89 13.25
C GLY A 247 10.41 -3.68 14.41
N MET A 248 11.71 -3.48 14.13
CA MET A 248 12.73 -3.50 15.18
C MET A 248 13.40 -2.16 15.42
N LYS A 249 13.26 -1.19 14.50
CA LYS A 249 14.04 0.04 14.57
C LYS A 249 13.25 1.28 14.96
N ILE A 250 11.91 1.31 14.84
CA ILE A 250 11.08 2.49 15.19
C ILE A 250 10.93 2.61 16.72
N THR A 251 10.40 1.56 17.35
CA THR A 251 10.23 1.47 18.80
C THR A 251 10.24 0.02 19.26
N LYS A 252 10.42 -0.23 20.54
CA LYS A 252 10.34 -1.59 21.11
C LYS A 252 8.89 -1.96 21.36
N LEU A 253 8.41 -3.00 20.71
CA LEU A 253 7.03 -3.47 20.81
C LEU A 253 6.90 -4.71 21.70
N HIS A 254 5.81 -4.77 22.44
CA HIS A 254 5.28 -5.95 23.13
C HIS A 254 3.96 -6.37 22.46
N PRO A 255 3.40 -7.58 22.72
CA PRO A 255 2.18 -8.02 22.06
C PRO A 255 0.98 -7.06 22.21
N ILE A 256 0.79 -6.42 23.35
CA ILE A 256 -0.25 -5.41 23.56
C ILE A 256 -0.04 -4.18 22.65
N HIS A 257 1.22 -3.77 22.43
CA HIS A 257 1.54 -2.67 21.52
C HIS A 257 1.23 -3.05 20.07
N GLY A 258 1.63 -4.27 19.65
CA GLY A 258 1.35 -4.79 18.32
C GLY A 258 -0.14 -4.88 18.04
N PHE A 259 -0.90 -5.47 18.97
CA PHE A 259 -2.36 -5.54 18.90
C PHE A 259 -2.99 -4.15 18.70
N SER A 260 -2.59 -3.18 19.52
CA SER A 260 -3.17 -1.83 19.47
C SER A 260 -2.81 -1.09 18.17
N ALA A 261 -1.57 -1.19 17.71
CA ALA A 261 -1.14 -0.56 16.46
C ALA A 261 -1.86 -1.16 15.25
N GLU A 262 -1.92 -2.48 15.15
CA GLU A 262 -2.58 -3.21 14.05
C GLU A 262 -4.08 -2.99 14.05
N SER A 263 -4.75 -3.05 15.22
CA SER A 263 -6.19 -2.82 15.32
C SER A 263 -6.59 -1.41 14.91
N SER A 264 -5.87 -0.40 15.40
CA SER A 264 -6.11 0.99 15.03
C SER A 264 -5.86 1.24 13.54
N ALA A 265 -4.78 0.69 12.99
CA ALA A 265 -4.48 0.78 11.58
C ALA A 265 -5.53 0.07 10.72
N ALA A 266 -5.98 -1.14 11.12
CA ALA A 266 -7.04 -1.88 10.42
C ALA A 266 -8.34 -1.09 10.34
N ILE A 267 -8.79 -0.49 11.45
CA ILE A 267 -9.98 0.37 11.48
C ILE A 267 -9.83 1.54 10.50
N THR A 268 -8.66 2.19 10.48
CA THR A 268 -8.38 3.31 9.56
C THR A 268 -8.42 2.86 8.12
N LEU A 269 -7.76 1.73 7.78
CA LEU A 269 -7.68 1.22 6.41
C LEU A 269 -9.04 0.75 5.88
N LEU A 270 -9.78 -0.03 6.67
CA LEU A 270 -11.10 -0.50 6.28
C LEU A 270 -12.08 0.68 6.15
N GLY A 271 -12.02 1.64 7.08
CA GLY A 271 -12.85 2.85 7.00
C GLY A 271 -12.54 3.67 5.75
N THR A 272 -11.28 3.95 5.44
CA THR A 272 -10.93 4.72 4.23
C THR A 272 -11.26 3.98 2.94
N ALA A 273 -11.14 2.64 2.94
CA ALA A 273 -11.48 1.82 1.78
C ALA A 273 -12.98 1.88 1.43
N THR A 274 -13.87 1.88 2.45
CA THR A 274 -15.32 2.01 2.22
C THR A 274 -15.72 3.34 1.59
N PHE A 275 -14.97 4.41 1.90
CA PHE A 275 -15.17 5.73 1.25
C PHE A 275 -14.41 5.90 -0.06
N GLY A 276 -13.73 4.86 -0.53
CA GLY A 276 -12.94 4.91 -1.77
C GLY A 276 -11.74 5.86 -1.71
N ILE A 277 -11.22 6.15 -0.51
CA ILE A 277 -10.06 7.04 -0.32
C ILE A 277 -8.78 6.19 -0.39
N PRO A 278 -7.94 6.35 -1.43
CA PRO A 278 -6.68 5.63 -1.54
C PRO A 278 -5.68 6.20 -0.54
N VAL A 279 -5.40 5.47 0.52
CA VAL A 279 -4.41 5.86 1.53
C VAL A 279 -3.14 5.02 1.44
N SER A 280 -2.05 5.54 2.02
CA SER A 280 -0.83 4.78 2.21
C SER A 280 -0.93 3.90 3.45
N THR A 281 -0.97 2.61 3.25
CA THR A 281 -0.97 1.61 4.32
C THR A 281 0.30 1.69 5.18
N THR A 282 1.46 1.96 4.55
CA THR A 282 2.74 2.18 5.23
C THR A 282 2.70 3.39 6.16
N HIS A 283 2.08 4.50 5.73
CA HIS A 283 1.96 5.71 6.55
C HIS A 283 1.06 5.47 7.77
N VAL A 284 -0.07 4.80 7.56
CA VAL A 284 -1.02 4.48 8.65
C VAL A 284 -0.35 3.61 9.71
N ILE A 285 0.25 2.47 9.32
CA ILE A 285 0.86 1.55 10.30
C ILE A 285 2.11 2.13 10.97
N ALA A 286 2.96 2.85 10.22
CA ALA A 286 4.11 3.53 10.80
C ALA A 286 3.67 4.58 11.83
N GLY A 287 2.64 5.36 11.50
CA GLY A 287 1.97 6.27 12.43
C GLY A 287 1.47 5.54 13.68
N SER A 288 0.74 4.44 13.49
CA SER A 288 0.20 3.65 14.60
C SER A 288 1.28 3.09 15.52
N ILE A 289 2.39 2.59 14.95
CA ILE A 289 3.57 2.14 15.74
C ILE A 289 4.18 3.29 16.55
N MET A 290 4.28 4.49 15.95
CA MET A 290 4.75 5.68 16.66
C MET A 290 3.78 6.09 17.77
N GLY A 291 2.47 6.13 17.47
CA GLY A 291 1.43 6.49 18.43
C GLY A 291 1.43 5.60 19.66
N VAL A 292 1.47 4.28 19.47
CA VAL A 292 1.59 3.33 20.58
C VAL A 292 2.92 3.50 21.33
N GLY A 293 4.02 3.75 20.61
CA GLY A 293 5.33 3.96 21.25
C GLY A 293 5.34 5.18 22.19
N THR A 294 4.64 6.25 21.82
CA THR A 294 4.59 7.51 22.59
C THR A 294 3.72 7.43 23.85
N THR A 295 2.85 6.44 24.01
CA THR A 295 2.06 6.26 25.23
C THR A 295 2.91 6.01 26.47
N ASN A 296 4.08 5.38 26.31
CA ASN A 296 5.02 5.18 27.41
C ASN A 296 5.83 6.45 27.67
N ARG A 297 6.49 6.97 26.63
CA ARG A 297 7.24 8.23 26.64
C ARG A 297 7.61 8.63 25.22
N LEU A 298 7.68 9.92 24.93
CA LEU A 298 8.05 10.44 23.60
C LEU A 298 9.43 9.94 23.12
N SER A 299 10.37 9.76 24.06
CA SER A 299 11.72 9.26 23.76
C SER A 299 11.79 7.75 23.45
N ALA A 300 10.69 6.99 23.59
CA ALA A 300 10.64 5.58 23.22
C ALA A 300 10.66 5.39 21.69
N VAL A 301 10.26 6.42 20.94
CA VAL A 301 10.30 6.44 19.47
C VAL A 301 11.65 7.00 18.99
N ARG A 302 12.28 6.31 18.04
CA ARG A 302 13.56 6.75 17.45
C ARG A 302 13.33 7.80 16.37
N TRP A 303 13.10 9.04 16.77
CA TRP A 303 12.73 10.15 15.89
C TRP A 303 13.73 10.42 14.76
N GLY A 304 15.03 10.12 14.97
CA GLY A 304 16.03 10.22 13.89
C GLY A 304 15.76 9.27 12.71
N LEU A 305 15.26 8.06 13.00
CA LEU A 305 14.83 7.12 11.96
C LEU A 305 13.51 7.57 11.34
N VAL A 306 12.54 8.01 12.15
CA VAL A 306 11.25 8.52 11.68
C VAL A 306 11.45 9.64 10.68
N ARG A 307 12.33 10.62 10.98
CA ARG A 307 12.66 11.71 10.05
C ARG A 307 13.16 11.18 8.70
N ARG A 308 14.04 10.15 8.70
CA ARG A 308 14.53 9.54 7.44
C ARG A 308 13.41 8.88 6.66
N ILE A 309 12.50 8.17 7.33
CA ILE A 309 11.34 7.53 6.71
C ILE A 309 10.43 8.59 6.08
N VAL A 310 10.10 9.65 6.81
CA VAL A 310 9.25 10.76 6.32
C VAL A 310 9.89 11.45 5.10
N LEU A 311 11.19 11.71 5.14
CA LEU A 311 11.91 12.26 3.97
C LEU A 311 11.79 11.33 2.75
N THR A 312 11.90 10.03 2.95
CA THR A 312 11.72 9.05 1.86
C THR A 312 10.32 9.07 1.28
N TRP A 313 9.29 9.23 2.11
CA TRP A 313 7.91 9.39 1.65
C TRP A 313 7.74 10.61 0.74
N LEU A 314 8.34 11.74 1.10
CA LEU A 314 8.27 12.98 0.33
C LEU A 314 8.96 12.87 -1.04
N ILE A 315 10.11 12.18 -1.12
CA ILE A 315 10.84 12.04 -2.38
C ILE A 315 10.30 10.92 -3.28
N THR A 316 9.41 10.06 -2.78
CA THR A 316 8.85 8.91 -3.52
C THR A 316 8.10 9.38 -4.79
N ILE A 317 7.18 10.34 -4.65
CA ILE A 317 6.43 10.87 -5.81
C ILE A 317 7.36 11.51 -6.84
N PRO A 318 8.26 12.45 -6.48
CA PRO A 318 9.19 13.05 -7.44
C PRO A 318 10.04 12.03 -8.19
N ILE A 319 10.65 11.05 -7.50
CA ILE A 319 11.52 10.07 -8.15
C ILE A 319 10.72 9.21 -9.13
N SER A 320 9.58 8.66 -8.70
CA SER A 320 8.74 7.84 -9.58
C SER A 320 8.22 8.64 -10.77
N SER A 321 7.91 9.95 -10.58
CA SER A 321 7.47 10.84 -11.66
C SER A 321 8.56 11.07 -12.70
N VAL A 322 9.79 11.35 -12.26
CA VAL A 322 10.92 11.57 -13.20
C VAL A 322 11.20 10.30 -14.01
N VAL A 323 11.25 9.14 -13.35
CA VAL A 323 11.49 7.86 -14.05
C VAL A 323 10.37 7.56 -15.05
N ALA A 324 9.10 7.78 -14.67
CA ALA A 324 7.96 7.57 -15.56
C ALA A 324 7.96 8.53 -16.74
N TYR A 325 8.29 9.82 -16.50
CA TYR A 325 8.43 10.82 -17.56
C TYR A 325 9.48 10.37 -18.61
N LEU A 326 10.68 10.01 -18.15
CA LEU A 326 11.75 9.55 -19.03
C LEU A 326 11.37 8.25 -19.76
N SER A 327 10.70 7.32 -19.07
CA SER A 327 10.21 6.08 -19.69
C SER A 327 9.20 6.36 -20.79
N TYR A 328 8.27 7.31 -20.58
CA TYR A 328 7.32 7.70 -21.62
C TYR A 328 8.00 8.30 -22.84
N GLN A 329 8.95 9.22 -22.63
CA GLN A 329 9.71 9.82 -23.75
C GLN A 329 10.47 8.75 -24.56
N LEU A 330 11.12 7.79 -23.88
CA LEU A 330 11.82 6.69 -24.54
C LEU A 330 10.87 5.80 -25.35
N LEU A 331 9.70 5.45 -24.78
CA LEU A 331 8.69 4.66 -25.49
C LEU A 331 8.23 5.38 -26.78
N MET A 332 7.98 6.68 -26.71
CA MET A 332 7.53 7.46 -27.86
C MET A 332 8.61 7.68 -28.95
N MET A 333 9.88 7.40 -28.64
CA MET A 333 10.96 7.40 -29.65
C MET A 333 11.05 6.08 -30.42
N ILE A 334 10.50 4.99 -29.84
CA ILE A 334 10.61 3.63 -30.40
C ILE A 334 9.35 3.23 -31.17
N VAL A 335 8.21 3.77 -30.77
CA VAL A 335 6.90 3.51 -31.38
C VAL A 335 6.52 4.64 -32.33
#